data_e3ea613d2728e9f4e692cea07c8ad59f
#
_entry.id   e3ea613d2728e9f4e692cea07c8ad59f
#
_cell.length_a   1.000
_cell.length_b   1.000
_cell.length_c   1.000
_cell.angle_alpha   90.00
_cell.angle_beta   90.00
_cell.angle_gamma   90.00
#
_symmetry.space_group_name_H-M   'P 1'
#
loop_
_entity.id
_entity.type
_entity.pdbx_description
1 polymer ?
#
loop_
_entity_poly.entity_id
_entity_poly.type
_entity_poly.pdbx_seq_one_letter_code
_entity_poly.pdbx_strand_id
1 'polypeptide(L)'
;MGCSSGDSKVGMTDPPSRGRPSRTGPPATHDFDAIYASSVPPWDIGRPQPAFEELARSGGLAGKVLDVGCGTGEHALLAATLGQETVGVDIAPRAIERAEAKAADRGLEVRFLVWDALRLPELGEQFDTVLDCGLFHILDDADRVRFVHGLAAVVPPDGRYHMLCFSDRQPGEGGPRRITQGEIRTSFADGWDIDSIEPAMIQVTYDPSGVLAWHAAITRV
;
A
#
# COMPACT_ATOMS: atom_id res chain seq x y z
N MET A 1 10.17 -66.54 40.69
CA MET A 1 11.21 -65.82 39.93
C MET A 1 10.49 -65.06 38.82
N GLY A 2 10.21 -63.79 39.00
CA GLY A 2 9.53 -62.96 38.02
C GLY A 2 10.16 -61.58 38.07
N CYS A 3 10.86 -61.21 37.02
CA CYS A 3 11.43 -59.89 36.83
C CYS A 3 10.35 -58.98 36.20
N SER A 4 10.01 -57.91 36.92
CA SER A 4 9.17 -56.82 36.42
C SER A 4 10.09 -55.72 35.89
N SER A 5 10.00 -55.46 34.58
CA SER A 5 10.66 -54.34 33.93
C SER A 5 9.66 -53.18 33.82
N GLY A 6 9.91 -52.13 34.58
CA GLY A 6 9.14 -50.87 34.50
C GLY A 6 9.69 -50.00 33.40
N ASP A 7 8.85 -49.71 32.39
CA ASP A 7 9.10 -48.70 31.38
C ASP A 7 8.76 -47.30 31.91
N SER A 8 9.81 -46.51 32.16
CA SER A 8 9.67 -45.08 32.49
C SER A 8 9.56 -44.31 31.16
N LYS A 9 8.35 -43.81 30.86
CA LYS A 9 8.14 -42.80 29.80
C LYS A 9 8.74 -41.49 30.25
N VAL A 10 9.85 -41.11 29.62
CA VAL A 10 10.40 -39.74 29.73
C VAL A 10 9.52 -38.82 28.88
N GLY A 11 8.81 -37.93 29.56
CA GLY A 11 8.05 -36.89 28.88
C GLY A 11 9.00 -35.89 28.20
N MET A 12 8.95 -35.84 26.89
CA MET A 12 9.56 -34.77 26.12
C MET A 12 8.72 -33.51 26.33
N THR A 13 9.25 -32.56 27.09
CA THR A 13 8.72 -31.20 27.15
C THR A 13 9.21 -30.46 25.90
N ASP A 14 8.27 -29.95 25.11
CA ASP A 14 8.55 -29.06 24.00
C ASP A 14 9.34 -27.84 24.48
N PRO A 15 10.37 -27.39 23.76
CA PRO A 15 11.09 -26.19 24.11
C PRO A 15 10.14 -24.97 23.93
N PRO A 16 10.25 -23.94 24.81
CA PRO A 16 9.44 -22.76 24.71
C PRO A 16 9.69 -22.07 23.36
N SER A 17 8.61 -21.76 22.66
CA SER A 17 8.63 -20.97 21.43
C SER A 17 9.37 -19.66 21.71
N ARG A 18 10.54 -19.49 21.09
CA ARG A 18 11.28 -18.24 21.15
C ARG A 18 10.45 -17.17 20.47
N GLY A 19 9.89 -16.26 21.27
CA GLY A 19 9.26 -15.06 20.78
C GLY A 19 10.18 -14.35 19.78
N ARG A 20 9.64 -14.02 18.61
CA ARG A 20 10.33 -13.28 17.57
C ARG A 20 10.82 -11.96 18.19
N PRO A 21 12.09 -11.56 18.07
CA PRO A 21 12.53 -10.27 18.55
C PRO A 21 11.73 -9.19 17.79
N SER A 22 11.01 -8.34 18.52
CA SER A 22 10.46 -7.12 17.96
C SER A 22 11.62 -6.32 17.37
N ARG A 23 11.57 -5.98 16.06
CA ARG A 23 12.53 -5.08 15.45
C ARG A 23 12.34 -3.70 16.09
N THR A 24 13.06 -3.44 17.17
CA THR A 24 13.20 -2.11 17.77
C THR A 24 14.37 -1.39 17.08
N GLY A 25 14.13 -0.91 15.87
CA GLY A 25 15.01 0.01 15.16
C GLY A 25 14.11 0.86 14.25
N PRO A 26 14.50 2.08 13.90
CA PRO A 26 13.78 2.81 12.86
C PRO A 26 13.70 1.89 11.65
N PRO A 27 12.56 1.88 10.93
CA PRO A 27 12.46 1.12 9.70
C PRO A 27 13.68 1.49 8.88
N ALA A 28 14.36 0.48 8.32
CA ALA A 28 15.35 0.75 7.30
C ALA A 28 14.57 1.55 6.25
N THR A 29 14.85 2.85 6.18
CA THR A 29 14.33 3.70 5.11
C THR A 29 14.83 3.01 3.86
N HIS A 30 13.93 2.26 3.19
CA HIS A 30 14.26 1.75 1.89
C HIS A 30 14.59 2.98 1.09
N ASP A 31 15.83 3.06 0.61
CA ASP A 31 16.22 4.14 -0.27
C ASP A 31 15.54 3.89 -1.62
N PHE A 32 14.25 4.24 -1.67
CA PHE A 32 13.43 4.08 -2.87
C PHE A 32 14.05 4.83 -4.04
N ASP A 33 14.67 5.98 -3.79
CA ASP A 33 15.33 6.74 -4.85
C ASP A 33 16.51 5.97 -5.45
N ALA A 34 17.32 5.29 -4.62
CA ALA A 34 18.39 4.42 -5.10
C ALA A 34 17.85 3.21 -5.90
N ILE A 35 16.69 2.67 -5.53
CA ILE A 35 16.05 1.59 -6.31
C ILE A 35 15.68 2.12 -7.69
N TYR A 36 15.00 3.26 -7.78
CA TYR A 36 14.67 3.89 -9.07
C TYR A 36 15.91 4.33 -9.85
N ALA A 37 17.02 4.64 -9.18
CA ALA A 37 18.29 4.97 -9.84
C ALA A 37 18.92 3.76 -10.56
N SER A 38 18.79 2.58 -9.96
CA SER A 38 19.53 1.38 -10.41
C SER A 38 18.74 0.49 -11.38
N SER A 39 17.40 0.54 -11.36
CA SER A 39 16.56 -0.38 -12.12
C SER A 39 15.11 0.13 -12.28
N VAL A 40 14.32 -0.65 -13.00
CA VAL A 40 12.87 -0.58 -12.94
C VAL A 40 12.43 -1.48 -11.78
N PRO A 41 11.79 -0.94 -10.74
CA PRO A 41 11.37 -1.75 -9.60
C PRO A 41 10.31 -2.79 -10.01
N PRO A 42 10.21 -3.92 -9.30
CA PRO A 42 9.30 -4.99 -9.69
C PRO A 42 7.80 -4.62 -9.60
N TRP A 43 7.45 -3.56 -8.89
CA TRP A 43 6.09 -3.03 -8.81
C TRP A 43 5.75 -2.02 -9.91
N ASP A 44 6.76 -1.49 -10.62
CA ASP A 44 6.55 -0.61 -11.78
C ASP A 44 6.36 -1.44 -13.04
N ILE A 45 5.10 -1.75 -13.35
CA ILE A 45 4.71 -2.55 -14.50
C ILE A 45 4.45 -1.71 -15.77
N GLY A 46 4.68 -0.39 -15.72
CA GLY A 46 4.52 0.55 -16.83
C GLY A 46 3.07 0.79 -17.24
N ARG A 47 2.10 0.42 -16.41
CA ARG A 47 0.66 0.63 -16.59
C ARG A 47 -0.06 0.60 -15.24
N PRO A 48 -1.31 1.06 -15.16
CA PRO A 48 -2.10 0.94 -13.94
C PRO A 48 -2.33 -0.51 -13.52
N GLN A 49 -2.52 -0.73 -12.22
CA GLN A 49 -2.94 -2.03 -11.71
C GLN A 49 -4.39 -2.32 -12.13
N PRO A 50 -4.74 -3.58 -12.47
CA PRO A 50 -6.09 -3.94 -12.93
C PRO A 50 -7.21 -3.54 -11.98
N ALA A 51 -6.97 -3.56 -10.66
CA ALA A 51 -7.96 -3.11 -9.67
C ALA A 51 -8.32 -1.62 -9.84
N PHE A 52 -7.34 -0.77 -10.16
CA PHE A 52 -7.60 0.65 -10.39
C PHE A 52 -8.12 0.94 -11.81
N GLU A 53 -7.79 0.12 -12.80
CA GLU A 53 -8.45 0.18 -14.11
C GLU A 53 -9.94 -0.16 -13.98
N GLU A 54 -10.31 -1.17 -13.16
CA GLU A 54 -11.70 -1.50 -12.85
C GLU A 54 -12.40 -0.37 -12.10
N LEU A 55 -11.74 0.20 -11.08
CA LEU A 55 -12.24 1.34 -10.33
C LEU A 55 -12.52 2.54 -11.27
N ALA A 56 -11.60 2.83 -12.19
CA ALA A 56 -11.76 3.87 -13.21
C ALA A 56 -12.97 3.60 -14.12
N ARG A 57 -13.11 2.37 -14.60
CA ARG A 57 -14.20 1.97 -15.51
C ARG A 57 -15.56 2.01 -14.82
N SER A 58 -15.64 1.71 -13.53
CA SER A 58 -16.87 1.80 -12.75
C SER A 58 -17.22 3.24 -12.30
N GLY A 59 -16.40 4.24 -12.63
CA GLY A 59 -16.63 5.63 -12.23
C GLY A 59 -16.21 5.94 -10.78
N GLY A 60 -15.42 5.05 -10.17
CA GLY A 60 -14.94 5.23 -8.79
C GLY A 60 -13.79 6.22 -8.65
N LEU A 61 -13.15 6.63 -9.74
CA LEU A 61 -12.18 7.74 -9.76
C LEU A 61 -12.94 9.04 -10.07
N ALA A 62 -13.30 9.80 -9.06
CA ALA A 62 -14.11 10.99 -9.22
C ALA A 62 -13.57 12.15 -8.39
N GLY A 63 -13.80 13.38 -8.87
CA GLY A 63 -13.39 14.61 -8.21
C GLY A 63 -11.88 14.85 -8.27
N LYS A 64 -11.33 15.52 -7.26
CA LYS A 64 -9.90 15.73 -7.14
C LYS A 64 -9.21 14.46 -6.61
N VAL A 65 -8.21 13.96 -7.33
CA VAL A 65 -7.56 12.67 -7.04
C VAL A 65 -6.15 12.87 -6.51
N LEU A 66 -5.80 12.17 -5.43
CA LEU A 66 -4.44 12.03 -4.94
C LEU A 66 -3.97 10.57 -5.15
N ASP A 67 -2.83 10.40 -5.79
CA ASP A 67 -2.10 9.12 -5.84
C ASP A 67 -0.93 9.21 -4.84
N VAL A 68 -1.05 8.54 -3.68
CA VAL A 68 -0.08 8.60 -2.59
C VAL A 68 0.91 7.44 -2.65
N GLY A 69 2.22 7.75 -2.70
CA GLY A 69 3.25 6.77 -3.06
C GLY A 69 3.15 6.42 -4.54
N CYS A 70 2.96 7.43 -5.38
CA CYS A 70 2.57 7.25 -6.79
C CYS A 70 3.63 6.56 -7.66
N GLY A 71 4.87 6.41 -7.16
CA GLY A 71 5.97 5.89 -7.96
C GLY A 71 6.12 6.66 -9.26
N THR A 72 6.12 5.95 -10.38
CA THR A 72 6.23 6.55 -11.72
C THR A 72 4.88 7.01 -12.32
N GLY A 73 3.83 7.14 -11.49
CA GLY A 73 2.62 7.91 -11.75
C GLY A 73 1.51 7.22 -12.55
N GLU A 74 1.54 5.91 -12.77
CA GLU A 74 0.58 5.26 -13.67
C GLU A 74 -0.90 5.40 -13.22
N HIS A 75 -1.19 5.40 -11.91
CA HIS A 75 -2.56 5.58 -11.41
C HIS A 75 -3.00 7.04 -11.46
N ALA A 76 -2.08 7.97 -11.14
CA ALA A 76 -2.32 9.40 -11.32
C ALA A 76 -2.60 9.74 -12.81
N LEU A 77 -1.79 9.18 -13.72
CA LEU A 77 -1.99 9.36 -15.16
C LEU A 77 -3.31 8.76 -15.63
N LEU A 78 -3.72 7.60 -15.09
CA LEU A 78 -5.04 7.01 -15.36
C LEU A 78 -6.17 7.98 -14.95
N ALA A 79 -6.12 8.56 -13.75
CA ALA A 79 -7.12 9.52 -13.30
C ALA A 79 -7.16 10.77 -14.19
N ALA A 80 -6.00 11.27 -14.61
CA ALA A 80 -5.91 12.40 -15.52
C ALA A 80 -6.50 12.11 -16.93
N THR A 81 -6.40 10.87 -17.45
CA THR A 81 -7.06 10.49 -18.71
C THR A 81 -8.58 10.57 -18.63
N LEU A 82 -9.15 10.51 -17.45
CA LEU A 82 -10.58 10.66 -17.20
C LEU A 82 -10.98 12.13 -16.96
N GLY A 83 -10.04 13.07 -17.11
CA GLY A 83 -10.27 14.50 -16.92
C GLY A 83 -10.31 14.92 -15.44
N GLN A 84 -9.83 14.09 -14.52
CA GLN A 84 -9.80 14.43 -13.10
C GLN A 84 -8.60 15.36 -12.78
N GLU A 85 -8.81 16.36 -11.92
CA GLU A 85 -7.69 17.11 -11.33
C GLU A 85 -6.87 16.15 -10.46
N THR A 86 -5.59 15.97 -10.80
CA THR A 86 -4.80 14.89 -10.20
C THR A 86 -3.47 15.38 -9.64
N VAL A 87 -3.16 14.91 -8.44
CA VAL A 87 -1.88 15.09 -7.77
C VAL A 87 -1.26 13.71 -7.50
N GLY A 88 0.01 13.53 -7.82
CA GLY A 88 0.79 12.36 -7.44
C GLY A 88 1.90 12.76 -6.47
N VAL A 89 2.08 12.01 -5.39
CA VAL A 89 3.15 12.26 -4.42
C VAL A 89 3.98 11.00 -4.17
N ASP A 90 5.29 11.15 -4.16
CA ASP A 90 6.23 10.07 -3.80
C ASP A 90 7.46 10.66 -3.12
N ILE A 91 8.09 9.89 -2.23
CA ILE A 91 9.30 10.32 -1.52
C ILE A 91 10.55 10.28 -2.41
N ALA A 92 10.53 9.51 -3.51
CA ALA A 92 11.64 9.30 -4.42
C ALA A 92 11.65 10.35 -5.55
N PRO A 93 12.61 11.30 -5.58
CA PRO A 93 12.71 12.28 -6.67
C PRO A 93 12.76 11.65 -8.06
N ARG A 94 13.48 10.53 -8.24
CA ARG A 94 13.60 9.85 -9.54
C ARG A 94 12.31 9.20 -10.01
N ALA A 95 11.45 8.78 -9.09
CA ALA A 95 10.11 8.30 -9.43
C ALA A 95 9.29 9.46 -10.00
N ILE A 96 9.33 10.61 -9.34
CA ILE A 96 8.63 11.83 -9.76
C ILE A 96 9.13 12.32 -11.12
N GLU A 97 10.46 12.39 -11.33
CA GLU A 97 11.03 12.75 -12.66
C GLU A 97 10.48 11.86 -13.79
N ARG A 98 10.36 10.55 -13.54
CA ARG A 98 9.79 9.62 -14.52
C ARG A 98 8.27 9.81 -14.70
N ALA A 99 7.55 10.13 -13.63
CA ALA A 99 6.12 10.39 -13.71
C ALA A 99 5.84 11.66 -14.52
N GLU A 100 6.59 12.73 -14.31
CA GLU A 100 6.52 13.97 -15.06
C GLU A 100 6.84 13.76 -16.57
N ALA A 101 7.89 12.99 -16.86
CA ALA A 101 8.24 12.64 -18.24
C ALA A 101 7.10 11.88 -18.94
N LYS A 102 6.48 10.90 -18.25
CA LYS A 102 5.32 10.16 -18.80
C LYS A 102 4.10 11.06 -19.01
N ALA A 103 3.83 12.01 -18.10
CA ALA A 103 2.76 12.97 -18.24
C ALA A 103 2.97 13.85 -19.49
N ALA A 104 4.18 14.37 -19.67
CA ALA A 104 4.55 15.17 -20.83
C ALA A 104 4.41 14.37 -22.14
N ASP A 105 4.92 13.14 -22.19
CA ASP A 105 4.85 12.27 -23.38
C ASP A 105 3.40 11.93 -23.76
N ARG A 106 2.50 11.84 -22.77
CA ARG A 106 1.07 11.54 -22.99
C ARG A 106 0.19 12.79 -23.14
N GLY A 107 0.77 13.99 -23.00
CA GLY A 107 0.03 15.26 -23.04
C GLY A 107 -1.00 15.40 -21.92
N LEU A 108 -0.70 14.87 -20.73
CA LEU A 108 -1.58 14.90 -19.57
C LEU A 108 -1.09 15.92 -18.54
N GLU A 109 -2.02 16.62 -17.92
CA GLU A 109 -1.75 17.55 -16.83
C GLU A 109 -1.93 16.83 -15.49
N VAL A 110 -0.82 16.59 -14.81
CA VAL A 110 -0.77 16.01 -13.45
C VAL A 110 0.27 16.78 -12.65
N ARG A 111 -0.05 17.15 -11.43
CA ARG A 111 0.91 17.77 -10.52
C ARG A 111 1.61 16.69 -9.72
N PHE A 112 2.88 16.46 -10.02
CA PHE A 112 3.71 15.53 -9.26
C PHE A 112 4.58 16.28 -8.27
N LEU A 113 4.74 15.73 -7.05
CA LEU A 113 5.50 16.33 -5.96
C LEU A 113 6.38 15.29 -5.26
N VAL A 114 7.61 15.65 -5.01
CA VAL A 114 8.44 14.91 -4.05
C VAL A 114 7.93 15.21 -2.65
N TRP A 115 7.31 14.22 -2.01
CA TRP A 115 6.60 14.43 -0.75
C TRP A 115 6.58 13.18 0.12
N ASP A 116 6.72 13.39 1.44
CA ASP A 116 6.57 12.33 2.43
C ASP A 116 5.08 12.11 2.76
N ALA A 117 4.57 10.91 2.51
CA ALA A 117 3.18 10.52 2.79
C ALA A 117 2.80 10.66 4.28
N LEU A 118 3.76 10.68 5.19
CA LEU A 118 3.51 10.94 6.61
C LEU A 118 3.27 12.43 6.92
N ARG A 119 3.39 13.30 5.91
CA ARG A 119 3.20 14.75 6.00
C ARG A 119 2.04 15.23 5.12
N LEU A 120 1.07 14.38 4.80
CA LEU A 120 -0.10 14.73 3.97
C LEU A 120 -0.81 16.02 4.42
N PRO A 121 -1.03 16.28 5.74
CA PRO A 121 -1.71 17.51 6.17
C PRO A 121 -1.02 18.80 5.71
N GLU A 122 0.28 18.78 5.47
CA GLU A 122 1.04 19.95 5.03
C GLU A 122 0.84 20.28 3.54
N LEU A 123 0.16 19.41 2.76
CA LEU A 123 -0.28 19.75 1.40
C LEU A 123 -1.29 20.89 1.40
N GLY A 124 -2.07 21.04 2.49
CA GLY A 124 -3.05 22.11 2.63
C GLY A 124 -4.22 22.01 1.65
N GLU A 125 -4.48 20.84 1.12
CA GLU A 125 -5.50 20.55 0.10
C GLU A 125 -6.32 19.33 0.50
N GLN A 126 -7.54 19.23 -0.07
CA GLN A 126 -8.40 18.07 0.10
C GLN A 126 -8.62 17.35 -1.23
N PHE A 127 -8.87 16.04 -1.15
CA PHE A 127 -9.03 15.16 -2.30
C PHE A 127 -10.26 14.29 -2.12
N ASP A 128 -11.12 14.25 -3.14
CA ASP A 128 -12.34 13.44 -3.12
C ASP A 128 -12.02 11.95 -3.22
N THR A 129 -10.92 11.61 -3.88
CA THR A 129 -10.44 10.24 -4.04
C THR A 129 -8.94 10.16 -3.76
N VAL A 130 -8.52 9.23 -2.90
CA VAL A 130 -7.11 8.94 -2.66
C VAL A 130 -6.82 7.49 -3.06
N LEU A 131 -5.76 7.29 -3.83
CA LEU A 131 -5.26 5.99 -4.28
C LEU A 131 -3.97 5.64 -3.56
N ASP A 132 -3.85 4.40 -3.13
CA ASP A 132 -2.64 3.81 -2.54
C ASP A 132 -2.38 2.44 -3.16
N CYS A 133 -1.28 2.32 -3.86
CA CYS A 133 -0.82 1.04 -4.40
C CYS A 133 0.48 0.61 -3.76
N GLY A 134 0.38 -0.07 -2.62
CA GLY A 134 1.57 -0.67 -2.00
C GLY A 134 2.32 0.23 -1.01
N LEU A 135 1.78 1.40 -0.64
CA LEU A 135 2.36 2.24 0.41
C LEU A 135 1.99 1.73 1.81
N PHE A 136 0.72 1.44 2.06
CA PHE A 136 0.24 1.03 3.39
C PHE A 136 1.00 -0.19 3.94
N HIS A 137 1.36 -1.16 3.10
CA HIS A 137 1.99 -2.39 3.54
C HIS A 137 3.50 -2.25 3.84
N ILE A 138 4.12 -1.13 3.49
CA ILE A 138 5.52 -0.87 3.84
C ILE A 138 5.67 -0.07 5.14
N LEU A 139 4.60 0.57 5.60
CA LEU A 139 4.58 1.34 6.83
C LEU A 139 4.64 0.42 8.06
N ASP A 140 5.38 0.80 9.08
CA ASP A 140 5.31 0.15 10.39
C ASP A 140 4.03 0.56 11.15
N ASP A 141 3.81 0.00 12.34
CA ASP A 141 2.56 0.24 13.07
C ASP A 141 2.42 1.70 13.52
N ALA A 142 3.51 2.37 13.88
CA ALA A 142 3.49 3.78 14.28
C ALA A 142 3.24 4.71 13.09
N ASP A 143 3.89 4.44 11.96
CA ASP A 143 3.72 5.21 10.74
C ASP A 143 2.35 5.01 10.10
N ARG A 144 1.73 3.82 10.24
CA ARG A 144 0.33 3.62 9.83
C ARG A 144 -0.64 4.52 10.57
N VAL A 145 -0.49 4.63 11.89
CA VAL A 145 -1.34 5.53 12.70
C VAL A 145 -1.18 6.98 12.21
N ARG A 146 0.06 7.43 11.97
CA ARG A 146 0.35 8.77 11.45
C ARG A 146 -0.23 8.97 10.05
N PHE A 147 -0.08 7.97 9.18
CA PHE A 147 -0.58 8.02 7.82
C PHE A 147 -2.11 8.11 7.78
N VAL A 148 -2.83 7.24 8.52
CA VAL A 148 -4.31 7.28 8.58
C VAL A 148 -4.81 8.60 9.16
N HIS A 149 -4.13 9.14 10.19
CA HIS A 149 -4.41 10.48 10.69
C HIS A 149 -4.17 11.57 9.61
N GLY A 150 -3.09 11.42 8.83
CA GLY A 150 -2.79 12.30 7.70
C GLY A 150 -3.86 12.23 6.60
N LEU A 151 -4.34 11.02 6.26
CA LEU A 151 -5.45 10.83 5.33
C LEU A 151 -6.72 11.56 5.80
N ALA A 152 -7.05 11.48 7.09
CA ALA A 152 -8.23 12.16 7.64
C ALA A 152 -8.17 13.69 7.52
N ALA A 153 -7.00 14.28 7.35
CA ALA A 153 -6.85 15.72 7.14
C ALA A 153 -7.02 16.13 5.67
N VAL A 154 -6.75 15.21 4.72
CA VAL A 154 -6.78 15.51 3.29
C VAL A 154 -7.97 14.88 2.55
N VAL A 155 -8.70 13.98 3.20
CA VAL A 155 -9.93 13.38 2.66
C VAL A 155 -11.13 14.01 3.38
N PRO A 156 -12.01 14.75 2.69
CA PRO A 156 -13.21 15.32 3.30
C PRO A 156 -14.23 14.24 3.66
N PRO A 157 -15.27 14.55 4.47
CA PRO A 157 -16.40 13.65 4.65
C PRO A 157 -16.98 13.23 3.28
N ASP A 158 -17.38 11.97 3.16
CA ASP A 158 -17.80 11.29 1.92
C ASP A 158 -16.67 11.07 0.88
N GLY A 159 -15.46 11.59 1.12
CA GLY A 159 -14.28 11.29 0.31
C GLY A 159 -13.81 9.84 0.49
N ARG A 160 -13.13 9.30 -0.52
CA ARG A 160 -12.81 7.86 -0.61
C ARG A 160 -11.31 7.61 -0.63
N TYR A 161 -10.92 6.58 0.09
CA TYR A 161 -9.57 6.01 0.03
C TYR A 161 -9.64 4.58 -0.52
N HIS A 162 -8.92 4.35 -1.60
CA HIS A 162 -8.79 3.04 -2.25
C HIS A 162 -7.36 2.54 -2.07
N MET A 163 -7.22 1.42 -1.38
CA MET A 163 -5.93 0.83 -1.07
C MET A 163 -5.79 -0.54 -1.73
N LEU A 164 -4.63 -0.78 -2.36
CA LEU A 164 -4.22 -2.09 -2.85
C LEU A 164 -2.94 -2.51 -2.12
N CYS A 165 -3.03 -3.52 -1.25
CA CYS A 165 -1.91 -3.95 -0.41
C CYS A 165 -1.73 -5.47 -0.43
N PHE A 166 -0.51 -5.97 -0.13
CA PHE A 166 -0.23 -7.39 -0.01
C PHE A 166 -1.12 -8.03 1.06
N SER A 167 -1.80 -9.11 0.68
CA SER A 167 -2.68 -9.88 1.55
C SER A 167 -1.91 -10.88 2.40
N ASP A 168 -2.41 -11.18 3.60
CA ASP A 168 -1.96 -12.30 4.43
C ASP A 168 -2.14 -13.68 3.77
N ARG A 169 -2.91 -13.74 2.68
CA ARG A 169 -3.07 -14.94 1.83
C ARG A 169 -1.88 -15.18 0.91
N GLN A 170 -1.00 -14.21 0.70
CA GLN A 170 0.19 -14.35 -0.13
C GLN A 170 1.19 -15.29 0.56
N PRO A 171 1.55 -16.43 -0.05
CA PRO A 171 2.51 -17.36 0.53
C PRO A 171 3.93 -16.80 0.54
N GLY A 172 4.80 -17.45 1.32
CA GLY A 172 6.21 -17.09 1.45
C GLY A 172 6.44 -15.93 2.42
N GLU A 173 7.73 -15.65 2.70
CA GLU A 173 8.15 -14.64 3.68
C GLU A 173 8.84 -13.42 3.05
N GLY A 174 9.15 -13.46 1.76
CA GLY A 174 9.83 -12.38 1.04
C GLY A 174 8.91 -11.21 0.70
N GLY A 175 9.49 -10.01 0.52
CA GLY A 175 8.78 -8.80 0.14
C GLY A 175 8.14 -8.05 1.32
N PRO A 176 7.16 -7.16 1.05
CA PRO A 176 6.50 -6.34 2.05
C PRO A 176 5.72 -7.15 3.08
N ARG A 177 5.33 -6.49 4.17
CA ARG A 177 4.44 -7.06 5.18
C ARG A 177 3.13 -7.52 4.56
N ARG A 178 2.66 -8.69 5.00
CA ARG A 178 1.32 -9.22 4.69
C ARG A 178 0.32 -8.55 5.61
N ILE A 179 -0.73 -7.99 5.02
CA ILE A 179 -1.77 -7.26 5.75
C ILE A 179 -2.99 -8.16 5.88
N THR A 180 -3.52 -8.30 7.09
CA THR A 180 -4.79 -8.97 7.34
C THR A 180 -5.96 -8.01 7.19
N GLN A 181 -7.15 -8.52 6.89
CA GLN A 181 -8.36 -7.70 6.93
C GLN A 181 -8.62 -7.11 8.32
N GLY A 182 -8.22 -7.81 9.40
CA GLY A 182 -8.31 -7.32 10.77
C GLY A 182 -7.46 -6.08 11.00
N GLU A 183 -6.22 -6.04 10.48
CA GLU A 183 -5.34 -4.86 10.55
C GLU A 183 -5.95 -3.66 9.81
N ILE A 184 -6.53 -3.88 8.62
CA ILE A 184 -7.22 -2.82 7.88
C ILE A 184 -8.37 -2.26 8.73
N ARG A 185 -9.25 -3.12 9.26
CA ARG A 185 -10.39 -2.69 10.08
C ARG A 185 -9.96 -1.94 11.34
N THR A 186 -8.87 -2.38 11.98
CA THR A 186 -8.35 -1.70 13.17
C THR A 186 -7.75 -0.34 12.84
N SER A 187 -7.04 -0.22 11.69
CA SER A 187 -6.42 1.04 11.27
C SER A 187 -7.44 2.12 10.92
N PHE A 188 -8.62 1.73 10.43
CA PHE A 188 -9.69 2.63 9.99
C PHE A 188 -10.94 2.53 10.88
N ALA A 189 -10.77 2.25 12.19
CA ALA A 189 -11.90 2.07 13.12
C ALA A 189 -12.62 3.39 13.43
N ASP A 190 -11.88 4.51 13.49
CA ASP A 190 -12.40 5.80 13.94
C ASP A 190 -12.45 6.81 12.78
N GLY A 191 -13.65 7.28 12.47
CA GLY A 191 -13.88 8.30 11.46
C GLY A 191 -13.84 7.81 10.01
N TRP A 192 -13.97 6.49 9.79
CA TRP A 192 -14.00 5.87 8.49
C TRP A 192 -14.99 4.70 8.45
N ASP A 193 -15.69 4.57 7.34
CA ASP A 193 -16.52 3.39 7.02
C ASP A 193 -15.80 2.54 5.97
N ILE A 194 -15.66 1.24 6.25
CA ILE A 194 -15.08 0.29 5.32
C ILE A 194 -16.19 -0.26 4.43
N ASP A 195 -16.24 0.22 3.20
CA ASP A 195 -17.24 -0.19 2.22
C ASP A 195 -17.02 -1.64 1.76
N SER A 196 -15.74 -1.98 1.48
CA SER A 196 -15.36 -3.35 1.09
C SER A 196 -13.88 -3.63 1.36
N ILE A 197 -13.54 -4.92 1.54
CA ILE A 197 -12.18 -5.46 1.46
C ILE A 197 -12.25 -6.72 0.62
N GLU A 198 -11.89 -6.60 -0.65
CA GLU A 198 -12.03 -7.67 -1.63
C GLU A 198 -10.68 -8.31 -1.98
N PRO A 199 -10.67 -9.62 -2.29
CA PRO A 199 -9.50 -10.26 -2.86
C PRO A 199 -9.11 -9.61 -4.19
N ALA A 200 -7.82 -9.29 -4.33
CA ALA A 200 -7.27 -8.68 -5.53
C ALA A 200 -5.89 -9.27 -5.84
N MET A 201 -5.29 -8.78 -6.93
CA MET A 201 -3.93 -9.11 -7.34
C MET A 201 -3.15 -7.81 -7.57
N ILE A 202 -1.91 -7.77 -7.06
CA ILE A 202 -0.91 -6.80 -7.51
C ILE A 202 -0.08 -7.47 -8.59
N GLN A 203 -0.06 -6.88 -9.77
CA GLN A 203 0.83 -7.33 -10.82
C GLN A 203 2.25 -6.84 -10.57
N VAL A 204 3.22 -7.71 -10.84
CA VAL A 204 4.65 -7.47 -10.64
C VAL A 204 5.43 -8.03 -11.84
N THR A 205 6.62 -7.49 -12.07
CA THR A 205 7.43 -7.87 -13.26
C THR A 205 8.07 -9.24 -13.16
N TYR A 206 8.24 -9.80 -11.95
CA TYR A 206 8.92 -11.08 -11.71
C TYR A 206 7.97 -12.29 -11.67
N ASP A 207 6.65 -12.07 -11.54
CA ASP A 207 5.66 -13.14 -11.50
C ASP A 207 4.42 -12.73 -12.33
N PRO A 208 4.20 -13.38 -13.49
CA PRO A 208 3.04 -13.06 -14.34
C PRO A 208 1.69 -13.41 -13.69
N SER A 209 1.68 -14.26 -12.66
CA SER A 209 0.48 -14.55 -11.86
C SER A 209 0.11 -13.41 -10.93
N GLY A 210 1.08 -12.52 -10.64
CA GLY A 210 0.94 -11.46 -9.67
C GLY A 210 1.01 -11.95 -8.22
N VAL A 211 0.74 -11.07 -7.29
CA VAL A 211 0.79 -11.29 -5.84
C VAL A 211 -0.61 -11.13 -5.26
N LEU A 212 -1.02 -12.03 -4.36
CA LEU A 212 -2.30 -11.95 -3.69
C LEU A 212 -2.39 -10.69 -2.84
N ALA A 213 -3.43 -9.91 -3.04
CA ALA A 213 -3.66 -8.61 -2.43
C ALA A 213 -5.06 -8.48 -1.84
N TRP A 214 -5.24 -7.43 -1.04
CA TRP A 214 -6.54 -6.86 -0.71
C TRP A 214 -6.73 -5.55 -1.45
N HIS A 215 -7.89 -5.36 -2.07
CA HIS A 215 -8.37 -4.05 -2.47
C HIS A 215 -9.41 -3.60 -1.44
N ALA A 216 -9.12 -2.54 -0.72
CA ALA A 216 -10.04 -1.94 0.24
C ALA A 216 -10.58 -0.63 -0.31
N ALA A 217 -11.90 -0.45 -0.22
CA ALA A 217 -12.60 0.81 -0.44
C ALA A 217 -13.11 1.32 0.90
N ILE A 218 -12.78 2.55 1.23
CA ILE A 218 -12.98 3.13 2.56
C ILE A 218 -13.45 4.57 2.40
N THR A 219 -14.56 4.91 3.03
CA THR A 219 -15.18 6.23 2.98
C THR A 219 -14.91 7.00 4.28
N ARG A 220 -14.59 8.28 4.18
CA ARG A 220 -14.44 9.20 5.32
C ARG A 220 -15.82 9.61 5.85
N VAL A 221 -16.06 9.46 7.17
CA VAL A 221 -17.31 9.85 7.84
C VAL A 221 -17.12 11.10 8.67
#